data_4fb1aa34745b275fac03ef8380b850f4
#
_entry.id   4fb1aa34745b275fac03ef8380b850f4
#
_cell.length_a   1.000
_cell.length_b   1.000
_cell.length_c   1.000
_cell.angle_alpha   90.00
_cell.angle_beta   90.00
_cell.angle_gamma   90.00
#
_symmetry.space_group_name_H-M   'P 1'
#
loop_
_entity.id
_entity.type
_entity.pdbx_description
1 polymer ?
#
loop_
_entity_poly.entity_id
_entity_poly.type
_entity_poly.pdbx_seq_one_letter_code
_entity_poly.pdbx_strand_id
1 'polypeptide(L)'
;MWQWWVSRSSRAVVIFASPRLIAREVAGQYQLSDEWIEHVFLFAPLHDIGKIGIPDAILLKPGKLTPDERTIMETHVDLGVALAQRVLERIGVQNMPDSSVMSNIIGGHHEFMDGSGYPRGLSGDAIPVEARIVTVADIFDALTSHRPYKEPWPVADALAELDRLTAAGKLDPACVAALTMHVGEAEGIRDQYPDHL
;
A
#
# COMPACT_ATOMS: atom_id res chain seq x y z
N MET A 1 -1.03 3.95 -16.10
CA MET A 1 0.45 3.89 -16.06
C MET A 1 0.90 4.78 -14.92
N TRP A 2 1.15 4.17 -13.75
CA TRP A 2 1.26 4.83 -12.46
C TRP A 2 2.73 5.04 -12.12
N GLN A 3 3.17 6.28 -12.02
CA GLN A 3 4.50 6.62 -11.53
C GLN A 3 4.43 6.99 -10.06
N TRP A 4 5.04 6.18 -9.26
CA TRP A 4 5.10 6.32 -7.81
C TRP A 4 6.27 7.20 -7.39
N TRP A 5 5.99 8.32 -6.75
CA TRP A 5 7.01 9.20 -6.21
C TRP A 5 6.87 9.36 -4.71
N VAL A 6 7.94 9.18 -3.96
CA VAL A 6 8.01 9.44 -2.52
C VAL A 6 8.15 10.93 -2.27
N SER A 7 7.21 11.56 -1.58
CA SER A 7 7.36 12.89 -0.99
C SER A 7 7.43 12.79 0.53
N ARG A 8 8.15 13.70 1.15
CA ARG A 8 8.71 13.57 2.51
C ARG A 8 7.80 13.94 3.67
N SER A 9 6.57 14.37 3.48
CA SER A 9 5.71 14.83 4.58
C SER A 9 4.26 14.44 4.37
N SER A 10 3.46 14.31 5.40
CA SER A 10 2.00 14.07 5.45
C SER A 10 1.44 12.74 4.93
N ARG A 11 2.10 12.00 4.04
CA ARG A 11 1.67 10.66 3.58
C ARG A 11 1.51 9.64 4.71
N ALA A 12 2.20 9.87 5.83
CA ALA A 12 2.17 8.94 6.94
C ALA A 12 0.74 8.72 7.47
N VAL A 13 -0.09 9.74 7.52
CA VAL A 13 -1.35 9.67 8.25
C VAL A 13 -2.46 8.93 7.50
N VAL A 14 -2.61 9.16 6.20
CA VAL A 14 -3.60 8.41 5.38
C VAL A 14 -3.14 6.97 5.18
N ILE A 15 -1.84 6.75 4.94
CA ILE A 15 -1.23 5.41 4.86
C ILE A 15 -1.33 4.67 6.21
N PHE A 16 -1.45 5.37 7.34
CA PHE A 16 -1.68 4.74 8.64
C PHE A 16 -3.15 4.42 8.90
N ALA A 17 -4.05 5.33 8.57
CA ALA A 17 -5.45 5.21 8.96
C ALA A 17 -6.25 4.30 8.02
N SER A 18 -6.12 4.47 6.71
CA SER A 18 -6.93 3.72 5.74
C SER A 18 -6.73 2.20 5.83
N PRO A 19 -5.50 1.65 5.93
CA PRO A 19 -5.34 0.20 6.10
C PRO A 19 -5.99 -0.34 7.37
N ARG A 20 -5.94 0.40 8.48
CA ARG A 20 -6.58 -0.02 9.74
C ARG A 20 -8.11 -0.04 9.63
N LEU A 21 -8.69 0.97 9.00
CA LEU A 21 -10.14 1.05 8.79
C LEU A 21 -10.61 -0.10 7.89
N ILE A 22 -9.91 -0.35 6.78
CA ILE A 22 -10.20 -1.46 5.88
C ILE A 22 -10.03 -2.78 6.62
N ALA A 23 -8.92 -3.00 7.32
CA ALA A 23 -8.63 -4.23 8.06
C ALA A 23 -9.71 -4.54 9.09
N ARG A 24 -10.17 -3.54 9.85
CA ARG A 24 -11.24 -3.69 10.84
C ARG A 24 -12.55 -4.17 10.20
N GLU A 25 -12.90 -3.61 9.05
CA GLU A 25 -14.14 -3.96 8.37
C GLU A 25 -14.11 -5.37 7.77
N VAL A 26 -12.98 -5.75 7.15
CA VAL A 26 -12.86 -7.08 6.54
C VAL A 26 -12.51 -8.18 7.54
N ALA A 27 -12.08 -7.85 8.76
CA ALA A 27 -11.64 -8.81 9.76
C ALA A 27 -12.71 -9.89 10.06
N GLY A 28 -13.96 -9.49 10.16
CA GLY A 28 -15.07 -10.42 10.37
C GLY A 28 -15.25 -11.41 9.21
N GLN A 29 -15.10 -10.96 7.98
CA GLN A 29 -15.21 -11.81 6.79
C GLN A 29 -14.06 -12.82 6.69
N TYR A 30 -12.84 -12.42 7.05
CA TYR A 30 -11.64 -13.26 6.98
C TYR A 30 -11.28 -13.93 8.31
N GLN A 31 -12.12 -13.80 9.36
CA GLN A 31 -11.90 -14.36 10.70
C GLN A 31 -10.55 -13.96 11.31
N LEU A 32 -10.18 -12.69 11.16
CA LEU A 32 -8.92 -12.14 11.63
C LEU A 32 -9.04 -11.57 13.05
N SER A 33 -7.97 -11.63 13.82
CA SER A 33 -7.94 -11.14 15.20
C SER A 33 -7.70 -9.61 15.27
N ASP A 34 -8.05 -9.00 16.42
CA ASP A 34 -7.72 -7.61 16.70
C ASP A 34 -6.21 -7.36 16.67
N GLU A 35 -5.41 -8.34 17.12
CA GLU A 35 -3.96 -8.28 17.07
C GLU A 35 -3.44 -8.20 15.62
N TRP A 36 -4.04 -8.96 14.71
CA TRP A 36 -3.71 -8.90 13.29
C TRP A 36 -4.05 -7.50 12.70
N ILE A 37 -5.18 -6.90 13.08
CA ILE A 37 -5.55 -5.54 12.65
C ILE A 37 -4.47 -4.52 13.07
N GLU A 38 -3.98 -4.63 14.33
CA GLU A 38 -2.91 -3.78 14.82
C GLU A 38 -1.59 -4.01 14.06
N HIS A 39 -1.28 -5.25 13.69
CA HIS A 39 -0.10 -5.56 12.85
C HIS A 39 -0.21 -4.94 11.46
N VAL A 40 -1.38 -5.00 10.80
CA VAL A 40 -1.58 -4.31 9.52
C VAL A 40 -1.38 -2.80 9.69
N PHE A 41 -1.93 -2.20 10.74
CA PHE A 41 -1.75 -0.78 11.04
C PHE A 41 -0.28 -0.39 11.24
N LEU A 42 0.48 -1.19 12.00
CA LEU A 42 1.88 -0.93 12.31
C LEU A 42 2.79 -1.11 11.08
N PHE A 43 2.51 -2.09 10.23
CA PHE A 43 3.40 -2.47 9.15
C PHE A 43 3.03 -1.88 7.78
N ALA A 44 1.81 -1.42 7.58
CA ALA A 44 1.41 -0.77 6.33
C ALA A 44 2.34 0.38 5.91
N PRO A 45 2.81 1.27 6.81
CA PRO A 45 3.75 2.33 6.45
C PRO A 45 5.10 1.86 5.92
N LEU A 46 5.46 0.60 6.16
CA LEU A 46 6.73 0.00 5.74
C LEU A 46 6.66 -0.63 4.34
N HIS A 47 5.49 -0.64 3.68
CA HIS A 47 5.33 -1.29 2.36
C HIS A 47 6.41 -0.89 1.35
N ASP A 48 6.82 0.35 1.38
CA ASP A 48 7.79 0.99 0.48
C ASP A 48 9.22 1.06 1.04
N ILE A 49 9.54 0.41 2.17
CA ILE A 49 10.84 0.53 2.84
C ILE A 49 12.03 0.18 1.92
N GLY A 50 11.82 -0.71 0.97
CA GLY A 50 12.85 -1.12 0.02
C GLY A 50 13.27 -0.03 -0.96
N LYS A 51 12.52 1.07 -1.09
CA LYS A 51 12.90 2.23 -1.91
C LYS A 51 14.22 2.88 -1.46
N ILE A 52 14.65 2.63 -0.23
CA ILE A 52 15.98 3.05 0.24
C ILE A 52 17.13 2.44 -0.59
N GLY A 53 16.90 1.29 -1.23
CA GLY A 53 17.87 0.63 -2.09
C GLY A 53 17.81 1.04 -3.56
N ILE A 54 16.86 1.90 -3.95
CA ILE A 54 16.72 2.37 -5.35
C ILE A 54 17.61 3.59 -5.58
N PRO A 55 18.39 3.63 -6.68
CA PRO A 55 19.24 4.77 -7.00
C PRO A 55 18.45 6.08 -7.08
N ASP A 56 18.95 7.16 -6.49
CA ASP A 56 18.30 8.48 -6.49
C ASP A 56 17.98 8.99 -7.90
N ALA A 57 18.82 8.69 -8.88
CA ALA A 57 18.59 9.07 -10.27
C ALA A 57 17.29 8.47 -10.87
N ILE A 58 16.83 7.33 -10.33
CA ILE A 58 15.59 6.68 -10.72
C ILE A 58 14.47 7.09 -9.78
N LEU A 59 14.71 7.01 -8.47
CA LEU A 59 13.73 7.33 -7.43
C LEU A 59 13.24 8.77 -7.53
N LEU A 60 14.16 9.71 -7.81
CA LEU A 60 13.89 11.14 -7.85
C LEU A 60 13.75 11.69 -9.28
N LYS A 61 13.63 10.84 -10.29
CA LYS A 61 13.55 11.25 -11.69
C LYS A 61 12.32 12.11 -11.96
N PRO A 62 12.48 13.34 -12.46
CA PRO A 62 11.35 14.14 -12.89
C PRO A 62 10.82 13.59 -14.22
N GLY A 63 9.65 12.94 -14.19
CA GLY A 63 8.99 12.42 -15.38
C GLY A 63 8.85 10.88 -15.40
N LYS A 64 8.55 10.32 -16.57
CA LYS A 64 8.28 8.88 -16.72
C LYS A 64 9.56 8.06 -16.69
N LEU A 65 9.54 6.94 -15.98
CA LEU A 65 10.59 5.93 -16.03
C LEU A 65 10.59 5.24 -17.39
N THR A 66 11.78 4.95 -17.91
CA THR A 66 11.94 4.00 -19.03
C THR A 66 11.58 2.59 -18.58
N PRO A 67 11.39 1.62 -19.52
CA PRO A 67 11.14 0.23 -19.13
C PRO A 67 12.24 -0.35 -18.22
N ASP A 68 13.52 -0.07 -18.50
CA ASP A 68 14.64 -0.56 -17.68
C ASP A 68 14.66 0.08 -16.29
N GLU A 69 14.44 1.40 -16.21
CA GLU A 69 14.32 2.10 -14.92
C GLU A 69 13.12 1.60 -14.11
N ARG A 70 12.02 1.25 -14.79
CA ARG A 70 10.87 0.66 -14.14
C ARG A 70 11.20 -0.72 -13.55
N THR A 71 11.90 -1.56 -14.28
CA THR A 71 12.38 -2.85 -13.78
C THR A 71 13.24 -2.66 -12.53
N ILE A 72 14.12 -1.68 -12.52
CA ILE A 72 14.93 -1.36 -11.34
C ILE A 72 14.03 -0.85 -10.18
N MET A 73 13.07 0.03 -10.47
CA MET A 73 12.13 0.53 -9.46
C MET A 73 11.33 -0.61 -8.81
N GLU A 74 10.86 -1.58 -9.59
CA GLU A 74 10.07 -2.71 -9.11
C GLU A 74 10.86 -3.60 -8.13
N THR A 75 12.21 -3.59 -8.18
CA THR A 75 13.04 -4.33 -7.23
C THR A 75 12.91 -3.85 -5.77
N HIS A 76 12.31 -2.67 -5.52
CA HIS A 76 12.09 -2.20 -4.14
C HIS A 76 11.28 -3.19 -3.31
N VAL A 77 10.39 -3.96 -3.94
CA VAL A 77 9.58 -4.98 -3.26
C VAL A 77 10.49 -6.06 -2.65
N ASP A 78 11.37 -6.65 -3.45
CA ASP A 78 12.27 -7.71 -2.99
C ASP A 78 13.33 -7.18 -2.01
N LEU A 79 13.86 -5.98 -2.26
CA LEU A 79 14.77 -5.29 -1.34
C LEU A 79 14.11 -5.02 0.01
N GLY A 80 12.85 -4.60 0.00
CA GLY A 80 12.05 -4.37 1.20
C GLY A 80 11.82 -5.64 2.00
N VAL A 81 11.43 -6.73 1.35
CA VAL A 81 11.25 -8.05 2.00
C VAL A 81 12.56 -8.52 2.63
N ALA A 82 13.68 -8.41 1.89
CA ALA A 82 14.99 -8.82 2.43
C ALA A 82 15.39 -7.96 3.63
N LEU A 83 15.11 -6.65 3.62
CA LEU A 83 15.37 -5.76 4.75
C LEU A 83 14.51 -6.12 5.95
N ALA A 84 13.21 -6.31 5.74
CA ALA A 84 12.27 -6.70 6.79
C ALA A 84 12.69 -8.01 7.48
N GLN A 85 13.03 -9.03 6.70
CA GLN A 85 13.49 -10.32 7.23
C GLN A 85 14.74 -10.16 8.11
N ARG A 86 15.74 -9.39 7.64
CA ARG A 86 16.95 -9.12 8.43
C ARG A 86 16.66 -8.39 9.74
N VAL A 87 15.72 -7.47 9.75
CA VAL A 87 15.31 -6.77 10.97
C VAL A 87 14.65 -7.75 11.94
N LEU A 88 13.68 -8.55 11.48
CA LEU A 88 12.99 -9.55 12.32
C LEU A 88 13.97 -10.57 12.91
N GLU A 89 14.91 -11.06 12.10
CA GLU A 89 15.97 -11.98 12.57
C GLU A 89 16.85 -11.35 13.66
N ARG A 90 17.23 -10.08 13.45
CA ARG A 90 18.14 -9.38 14.35
C ARG A 90 17.51 -9.07 15.72
N ILE A 91 16.21 -8.87 15.77
CA ILE A 91 15.47 -8.65 17.02
C ILE A 91 14.89 -9.95 17.60
N GLY A 92 15.05 -11.08 16.91
CA GLY A 92 14.65 -12.40 17.41
C GLY A 92 13.16 -12.70 17.37
N VAL A 93 12.39 -12.00 16.53
CA VAL A 93 10.91 -12.13 16.46
C VAL A 93 10.41 -12.80 15.17
N GLN A 94 11.29 -13.35 14.35
CA GLN A 94 10.96 -13.99 13.07
C GLN A 94 9.96 -15.15 13.17
N ASN A 95 9.84 -15.76 14.35
CA ASN A 95 8.94 -16.88 14.62
C ASN A 95 7.72 -16.50 15.46
N MET A 96 7.48 -15.20 15.69
CA MET A 96 6.28 -14.78 16.40
C MET A 96 5.04 -14.96 15.51
N PRO A 97 3.85 -15.19 16.10
CA PRO A 97 2.60 -15.12 15.37
C PRO A 97 2.55 -13.80 14.56
N ASP A 98 2.00 -13.88 13.38
CA ASP A 98 1.84 -12.72 12.46
C ASP A 98 3.13 -12.01 11.99
N SER A 99 4.33 -12.56 12.28
CA SER A 99 5.59 -12.02 11.75
C SER A 99 5.62 -11.98 10.21
N SER A 100 4.79 -12.80 9.56
CA SER A 100 4.59 -12.81 8.11
C SER A 100 3.83 -11.59 7.59
N VAL A 101 2.99 -10.93 8.39
CA VAL A 101 2.15 -9.79 7.97
C VAL A 101 3.01 -8.69 7.33
N MET A 102 4.12 -8.31 7.97
CA MET A 102 5.03 -7.31 7.43
C MET A 102 5.61 -7.71 6.08
N SER A 103 6.11 -8.95 5.98
CA SER A 103 6.69 -9.46 4.73
C SER A 103 5.64 -9.61 3.63
N ASN A 104 4.41 -10.00 3.98
CA ASN A 104 3.29 -10.12 3.05
C ASN A 104 2.85 -8.76 2.51
N ILE A 105 2.75 -7.74 3.37
CA ILE A 105 2.46 -6.36 2.96
C ILE A 105 3.53 -5.88 1.98
N ILE A 106 4.80 -5.91 2.38
CA ILE A 106 5.91 -5.42 1.55
C ILE A 106 5.98 -6.19 0.24
N GLY A 107 5.86 -7.52 0.31
CA GLY A 107 6.04 -8.38 -0.86
C GLY A 107 4.84 -8.45 -1.81
N GLY A 108 3.66 -7.96 -1.41
CA GLY A 108 2.43 -8.14 -2.17
C GLY A 108 1.62 -6.90 -2.48
N HIS A 109 1.97 -5.71 -1.97
CA HIS A 109 1.15 -4.49 -2.15
C HIS A 109 1.07 -3.97 -3.58
N HIS A 110 1.84 -4.51 -4.51
CA HIS A 110 1.76 -4.23 -5.95
C HIS A 110 1.20 -5.40 -6.77
N GLU A 111 0.76 -6.47 -6.12
CA GLU A 111 0.03 -7.53 -6.79
C GLU A 111 -1.42 -7.10 -7.07
N PHE A 112 -1.99 -7.59 -8.17
CA PHE A 112 -3.38 -7.37 -8.54
C PHE A 112 -4.15 -8.68 -8.61
N MET A 113 -5.43 -8.64 -8.23
CA MET A 113 -6.30 -9.83 -8.18
C MET A 113 -6.36 -10.61 -9.51
N ASP A 114 -6.13 -9.93 -10.64
CA ASP A 114 -6.09 -10.52 -11.99
C ASP A 114 -4.72 -11.11 -12.38
N GLY A 115 -3.71 -11.02 -11.50
CA GLY A 115 -2.34 -11.49 -11.76
C GLY A 115 -1.50 -10.55 -12.61
N SER A 116 -1.99 -9.35 -12.97
CA SER A 116 -1.24 -8.37 -13.76
C SER A 116 -0.29 -7.50 -12.92
N GLY A 117 -0.19 -7.78 -11.61
CA GLY A 117 0.71 -7.10 -10.69
C GLY A 117 2.14 -7.60 -10.72
N TYR A 118 2.95 -7.17 -9.78
CA TYR A 118 4.34 -7.56 -9.60
C TYR A 118 4.70 -7.67 -8.12
N PRO A 119 5.80 -8.32 -7.71
CA PRO A 119 6.87 -8.93 -8.54
C PRO A 119 6.57 -10.36 -8.99
N ARG A 120 5.58 -11.03 -8.38
CA ARG A 120 5.36 -12.47 -8.54
C ARG A 120 4.19 -12.81 -9.47
N GLY A 121 3.33 -11.83 -9.82
CA GLY A 121 2.12 -12.04 -10.60
C GLY A 121 1.12 -12.94 -9.87
N LEU A 122 1.00 -12.79 -8.55
CA LEU A 122 0.02 -13.52 -7.75
C LEU A 122 -1.39 -13.06 -8.13
N SER A 123 -2.37 -13.96 -8.04
CA SER A 123 -3.76 -13.66 -8.37
C SER A 123 -4.73 -14.22 -7.32
N GLY A 124 -5.88 -13.56 -7.16
CA GLY A 124 -6.95 -14.00 -6.28
C GLY A 124 -6.45 -14.25 -4.85
N ASP A 125 -6.85 -15.38 -4.28
CA ASP A 125 -6.53 -15.74 -2.90
C ASP A 125 -5.05 -16.11 -2.64
N ALA A 126 -4.23 -16.19 -3.69
CA ALA A 126 -2.78 -16.32 -3.52
C ALA A 126 -2.14 -15.01 -3.01
N ILE A 127 -2.84 -13.86 -3.12
CA ILE A 127 -2.39 -12.59 -2.55
C ILE A 127 -2.85 -12.53 -1.08
N PRO A 128 -1.96 -12.38 -0.10
CA PRO A 128 -2.33 -12.21 1.30
C PRO A 128 -3.30 -11.03 1.48
N VAL A 129 -4.30 -11.19 2.36
CA VAL A 129 -5.35 -10.18 2.54
C VAL A 129 -4.78 -8.83 3.00
N GLU A 130 -3.77 -8.83 3.87
CA GLU A 130 -3.07 -7.62 4.30
C GLU A 130 -2.41 -6.86 3.14
N ALA A 131 -1.91 -7.57 2.15
CA ALA A 131 -1.36 -6.95 0.94
C ALA A 131 -2.47 -6.31 0.09
N ARG A 132 -3.62 -7.01 -0.10
CA ARG A 132 -4.79 -6.46 -0.81
C ARG A 132 -5.31 -5.19 -0.16
N ILE A 133 -5.36 -5.14 1.19
CA ILE A 133 -5.74 -3.97 1.97
C ILE A 133 -4.81 -2.80 1.68
N VAL A 134 -3.50 -3.03 1.77
CA VAL A 134 -2.50 -1.98 1.56
C VAL A 134 -2.48 -1.52 0.10
N THR A 135 -2.69 -2.42 -0.88
CA THR A 135 -2.84 -2.05 -2.30
C THR A 135 -3.97 -1.03 -2.50
N VAL A 136 -5.14 -1.26 -1.91
CA VAL A 136 -6.28 -0.33 -2.04
C VAL A 136 -5.98 1.00 -1.35
N ALA A 137 -5.44 0.96 -0.14
CA ALA A 137 -5.10 2.15 0.62
C ALA A 137 -4.03 3.01 -0.07
N ASP A 138 -2.98 2.38 -0.61
CA ASP A 138 -1.89 3.06 -1.30
C ASP A 138 -2.36 3.70 -2.62
N ILE A 139 -3.21 3.03 -3.39
CA ILE A 139 -3.82 3.62 -4.59
C ILE A 139 -4.68 4.83 -4.21
N PHE A 140 -5.51 4.72 -3.18
CA PHE A 140 -6.34 5.84 -2.72
C PHE A 140 -5.50 7.02 -2.27
N ASP A 141 -4.46 6.79 -1.45
CA ASP A 141 -3.52 7.83 -1.04
C ASP A 141 -2.83 8.46 -2.25
N ALA A 142 -2.35 7.65 -3.17
CA ALA A 142 -1.70 8.13 -4.38
C ALA A 142 -2.59 9.03 -5.25
N LEU A 143 -3.89 8.81 -5.24
CA LEU A 143 -4.86 9.63 -5.98
C LEU A 143 -5.20 10.92 -5.26
N THR A 144 -5.37 10.86 -3.95
CA THR A 144 -5.91 11.96 -3.13
C THR A 144 -4.86 12.83 -2.46
N SER A 145 -3.59 12.42 -2.46
CA SER A 145 -2.49 13.22 -1.90
C SER A 145 -1.88 14.19 -2.93
N HIS A 146 -1.49 15.38 -2.46
CA HIS A 146 -0.75 16.36 -3.26
C HIS A 146 0.61 15.79 -3.66
N ARG A 147 1.03 15.99 -4.89
CA ARG A 147 2.35 15.58 -5.40
C ARG A 147 2.98 16.73 -6.17
N PRO A 148 4.32 16.87 -6.22
CA PRO A 148 5.00 17.99 -6.87
C PRO A 148 4.58 18.25 -8.33
N TYR A 149 4.01 17.23 -8.99
CA TYR A 149 3.62 17.28 -10.41
C TYR A 149 2.17 16.89 -10.67
N LYS A 150 1.33 16.75 -9.59
CA LYS A 150 -0.05 16.32 -9.72
C LYS A 150 -0.90 16.89 -8.59
N GLU A 151 -1.94 17.62 -8.96
CA GLU A 151 -2.98 18.01 -8.01
C GLU A 151 -3.72 16.79 -7.47
N PRO A 152 -4.13 16.81 -6.20
CA PRO A 152 -4.94 15.74 -5.62
C PRO A 152 -6.28 15.62 -6.35
N TRP A 153 -6.71 14.40 -6.58
CA TRP A 153 -8.03 14.16 -7.12
C TRP A 153 -9.09 14.41 -6.04
N PRO A 154 -10.29 14.88 -6.43
CA PRO A 154 -11.45 14.83 -5.55
C PRO A 154 -11.68 13.39 -5.08
N VAL A 155 -12.08 13.22 -3.83
CA VAL A 155 -12.31 11.89 -3.26
C VAL A 155 -13.30 11.07 -4.07
N ALA A 156 -14.38 11.71 -4.57
CA ALA A 156 -15.37 11.04 -5.42
C ALA A 156 -14.74 10.45 -6.69
N ASP A 157 -13.80 11.16 -7.32
CA ASP A 157 -13.12 10.69 -8.52
C ASP A 157 -12.13 9.55 -8.19
N ALA A 158 -11.48 9.63 -7.04
CA ALA A 158 -10.60 8.56 -6.55
C ALA A 158 -11.39 7.26 -6.27
N LEU A 159 -12.55 7.35 -5.63
CA LEU A 159 -13.44 6.21 -5.41
C LEU A 159 -13.94 5.62 -6.71
N ALA A 160 -14.38 6.47 -7.67
CA ALA A 160 -14.79 6.00 -9.00
C ALA A 160 -13.68 5.25 -9.74
N GLU A 161 -12.42 5.65 -9.57
CA GLU A 161 -11.27 4.92 -10.13
C GLU A 161 -11.04 3.59 -9.43
N LEU A 162 -11.18 3.51 -8.10
CA LEU A 162 -11.10 2.23 -7.37
C LEU A 162 -12.21 1.27 -7.84
N ASP A 163 -13.45 1.75 -8.03
CA ASP A 163 -14.54 0.96 -8.56
C ASP A 163 -14.25 0.46 -9.98
N ARG A 164 -13.67 1.32 -10.83
CA ARG A 164 -13.25 0.94 -12.19
C ARG A 164 -12.17 -0.16 -12.17
N LEU A 165 -11.19 -0.06 -11.28
CA LEU A 165 -10.14 -1.07 -11.10
C LEU A 165 -10.70 -2.38 -10.56
N THR A 166 -11.68 -2.30 -9.65
CA THR A 166 -12.41 -3.47 -9.12
C THR A 166 -13.20 -4.17 -10.23
N ALA A 167 -13.94 -3.41 -11.04
CA ALA A 167 -14.67 -3.96 -12.19
C ALA A 167 -13.75 -4.58 -13.24
N ALA A 168 -12.52 -4.11 -13.34
CA ALA A 168 -11.48 -4.69 -14.19
C ALA A 168 -10.79 -5.93 -13.57
N GLY A 169 -11.23 -6.39 -12.39
CA GLY A 169 -10.67 -7.54 -11.69
C GLY A 169 -9.32 -7.31 -11.02
N LYS A 170 -8.90 -6.04 -10.82
CA LYS A 170 -7.59 -5.71 -10.26
C LYS A 170 -7.56 -5.58 -8.75
N LEU A 171 -8.64 -5.09 -8.15
CA LEU A 171 -8.72 -4.87 -6.70
C LEU A 171 -9.72 -5.80 -6.04
N ASP A 172 -9.47 -6.09 -4.77
CA ASP A 172 -10.39 -6.86 -3.95
C ASP A 172 -11.64 -6.02 -3.65
N PRO A 173 -12.85 -6.50 -4.07
CA PRO A 173 -14.10 -5.75 -3.86
C PRO A 173 -14.42 -5.49 -2.38
N ALA A 174 -14.06 -6.42 -1.48
CA ALA A 174 -14.32 -6.25 -0.06
C ALA A 174 -13.46 -5.12 0.53
N CYS A 175 -12.19 -5.03 0.13
CA CYS A 175 -11.30 -3.96 0.58
C CYS A 175 -11.76 -2.58 0.05
N VAL A 176 -12.21 -2.49 -1.21
CA VAL A 176 -12.71 -1.23 -1.78
C VAL A 176 -14.02 -0.82 -1.11
N ALA A 177 -14.96 -1.75 -0.88
CA ALA A 177 -16.21 -1.47 -0.18
C ALA A 177 -15.94 -0.97 1.25
N ALA A 178 -15.01 -1.61 1.98
CA ALA A 178 -14.61 -1.21 3.33
C ALA A 178 -14.04 0.21 3.38
N LEU A 179 -13.16 0.57 2.44
CA LEU A 179 -12.65 1.95 2.34
C LEU A 179 -13.77 2.94 2.06
N THR A 180 -14.66 2.63 1.13
CA THR A 180 -15.78 3.51 0.74
C THR A 180 -16.71 3.80 1.92
N MET A 181 -17.00 2.80 2.77
CA MET A 181 -17.81 2.98 3.98
C MET A 181 -17.16 3.93 4.99
N HIS A 182 -15.84 3.96 5.08
CA HIS A 182 -15.08 4.72 6.07
C HIS A 182 -14.34 5.93 5.50
N VAL A 183 -14.62 6.31 4.26
CA VAL A 183 -13.88 7.40 3.59
C VAL A 183 -13.95 8.73 4.35
N GLY A 184 -15.08 9.05 4.98
CA GLY A 184 -15.24 10.26 5.78
C GLY A 184 -14.33 10.26 7.03
N GLU A 185 -14.10 9.09 7.65
CA GLU A 185 -13.15 8.95 8.75
C GLU A 185 -11.70 9.13 8.24
N ALA A 186 -11.36 8.55 7.10
CA ALA A 186 -10.05 8.69 6.47
C ALA A 186 -9.75 10.14 6.07
N GLU A 187 -10.74 10.87 5.52
CA GLU A 187 -10.63 12.31 5.23
C GLU A 187 -10.44 13.14 6.51
N GLY A 188 -11.22 12.89 7.55
CA GLY A 188 -11.11 13.58 8.83
C GLY A 188 -9.74 13.41 9.47
N ILE A 189 -9.12 12.24 9.35
CA ILE A 189 -7.77 11.99 9.83
C ILE A 189 -6.74 12.75 8.97
N ARG A 190 -6.87 12.74 7.65
CA ARG A 190 -5.99 13.50 6.75
C ARG A 190 -6.01 15.00 7.09
N ASP A 191 -7.19 15.57 7.30
CA ASP A 191 -7.36 17.00 7.55
C ASP A 191 -6.81 17.46 8.91
N GLN A 192 -6.65 16.54 9.88
CA GLN A 192 -5.98 16.82 11.16
C GLN A 192 -4.45 16.96 11.00
N TYR A 193 -3.89 16.45 9.92
CA TYR A 193 -2.44 16.44 9.66
C TYR A 193 -2.14 16.97 8.26
N PRO A 194 -2.46 18.26 7.98
CA PRO A 194 -2.22 18.85 6.66
C PRO A 194 -0.74 18.85 6.32
N ASP A 195 -0.44 18.75 5.02
CA ASP A 195 0.91 18.90 4.50
C ASP A 195 1.47 20.27 4.87
N HIS A 196 2.37 20.32 5.82
CA HIS A 196 3.19 21.49 6.05
C HIS A 196 4.35 21.47 5.04
N LEU A 197 4.23 22.27 4.00
CA LEU A 197 5.29 22.60 3.05
C LEU A 197 6.38 23.43 3.72
#